data_ac5ff3185c0aab2552c999101a063a40
#
_entry.id   ac5ff3185c0aab2552c999101a063a40
#
_cell.length_a   1.000
_cell.length_b   1.000
_cell.length_c   1.000
_cell.angle_alpha   90.00
_cell.angle_beta   90.00
_cell.angle_gamma   90.00
#
_symmetry.space_group_name_H-M   'P 1'
#
loop_
_entity.id
_entity.type
_entity.pdbx_description
1 polymer ?
#
loop_
_entity_poly.entity_id
_entity_poly.type
_entity_poly.pdbx_seq_one_letter_code
_entity_poly.pdbx_strand_id
1 'polypeptide(L)'
;MLFLASVVVALLAGPDPAIGAIPSSLQSILKNTHGSTDYGYPTDLTRDLLPIPVHSHNDYWRDEPFYTGLSHGCTSTEADVWLFNGTLYVGHDESALTESRTLESLYINPILDVLKRQNPESLFVSSPTKNGVWDTVPDQTLYFFIDVKTSGPETFKAVIAALEPLRERGYLTTVKDGKNVTNGPVTVIGTGETPFDMVAPIKDRDYFFDAPLADLNDPKYADVTGVISPVASTDFQEAVGKITVDTDPILSDDQLKALRDQIATANERGIGARYWNTPYFPIRARNLVWRTLLREGVILLNADDLAAVASYF
;
A
#
# COMPACT_ATOMS: atom_id res chain seq x y z
N MET A 1 34.61 60.83 -19.76
CA MET A 1 33.32 60.29 -20.23
C MET A 1 33.51 58.79 -20.47
N LEU A 2 33.15 57.95 -19.48
CA LEU A 2 33.17 56.50 -19.62
C LEU A 2 31.73 56.07 -19.93
N PHE A 3 31.54 55.45 -21.08
CA PHE A 3 30.28 54.79 -21.42
C PHE A 3 30.30 53.37 -20.77
N LEU A 4 29.40 53.11 -19.82
CA LEU A 4 29.07 51.78 -19.37
C LEU A 4 28.08 51.16 -20.37
N ALA A 5 28.53 50.12 -21.04
CA ALA A 5 27.64 49.28 -21.87
C ALA A 5 27.01 48.23 -20.95
N SER A 6 25.71 48.32 -20.72
CA SER A 6 24.93 47.31 -20.01
C SER A 6 24.68 46.13 -20.96
N VAL A 7 25.30 44.97 -20.63
CA VAL A 7 25.00 43.73 -21.32
C VAL A 7 23.72 43.15 -20.71
N VAL A 8 22.63 43.15 -21.48
CA VAL A 8 21.40 42.44 -21.14
C VAL A 8 21.61 40.98 -21.55
N VAL A 9 21.80 40.10 -20.57
CA VAL A 9 21.76 38.65 -20.79
C VAL A 9 20.29 38.27 -20.90
N ALA A 10 19.80 38.04 -22.09
CA ALA A 10 18.51 37.40 -22.33
C ALA A 10 18.69 35.91 -22.00
N LEU A 11 18.15 35.44 -20.86
CA LEU A 11 17.94 34.04 -20.60
C LEU A 11 16.92 33.51 -21.60
N LEU A 12 17.43 32.80 -22.62
CA LEU A 12 16.59 31.97 -23.47
C LEU A 12 16.11 30.80 -22.62
N ALA A 13 14.88 30.91 -22.11
CA ALA A 13 14.16 29.75 -21.62
C ALA A 13 14.06 28.76 -22.79
N GLY A 14 14.75 27.61 -22.70
CA GLY A 14 14.56 26.54 -23.66
C GLY A 14 13.08 26.11 -23.68
N PRO A 15 12.59 25.55 -24.77
CA PRO A 15 11.23 25.04 -24.78
C PRO A 15 11.11 23.96 -23.71
N ASP A 16 10.09 24.11 -22.86
CA ASP A 16 9.65 23.02 -21.97
C ASP A 16 9.52 21.72 -22.78
N PRO A 17 9.91 20.55 -22.22
CA PRO A 17 9.70 19.28 -22.90
C PRO A 17 8.22 19.18 -23.26
N ALA A 18 7.94 19.07 -24.52
CA ALA A 18 6.62 19.13 -25.10
C ALA A 18 5.68 18.09 -24.43
N ILE A 19 4.87 18.54 -23.50
CA ILE A 19 3.52 18.01 -23.35
C ILE A 19 2.92 18.21 -24.72
N GLY A 20 2.64 17.12 -25.45
CA GLY A 20 2.21 17.18 -26.86
C GLY A 20 1.13 18.24 -27.00
N ALA A 21 1.39 19.27 -27.79
CA ALA A 21 0.49 20.40 -27.89
C ALA A 21 -0.88 19.92 -28.35
N ILE A 22 -1.89 20.07 -27.50
CA ILE A 22 -3.27 19.75 -27.84
C ILE A 22 -3.63 20.57 -29.08
N PRO A 23 -4.10 19.95 -30.18
CA PRO A 23 -4.48 20.67 -31.39
C PRO A 23 -5.46 21.82 -31.07
N SER A 24 -5.35 22.93 -31.79
CA SER A 24 -6.16 24.12 -31.53
C SER A 24 -7.68 23.85 -31.58
N SER A 25 -8.10 22.92 -32.45
CA SER A 25 -9.48 22.47 -32.54
C SER A 25 -9.95 21.78 -31.25
N LEU A 26 -9.11 20.91 -30.68
CA LEU A 26 -9.42 20.23 -29.44
C LEU A 26 -9.37 21.19 -28.25
N GLN A 27 -8.43 22.14 -28.23
CA GLN A 27 -8.38 23.20 -27.23
C GLN A 27 -9.66 24.05 -27.25
N SER A 28 -10.18 24.39 -28.44
CA SER A 28 -11.43 25.12 -28.58
C SER A 28 -12.62 24.32 -28.03
N ILE A 29 -12.69 23.03 -28.33
CA ILE A 29 -13.73 22.17 -27.80
C ILE A 29 -13.66 22.13 -26.25
N LEU A 30 -12.49 21.87 -25.67
CA LEU A 30 -12.28 21.83 -24.23
C LEU A 30 -12.61 23.17 -23.57
N LYS A 31 -12.23 24.29 -24.18
CA LYS A 31 -12.59 25.62 -23.70
C LYS A 31 -14.10 25.87 -23.71
N ASN A 32 -14.80 25.40 -24.75
CA ASN A 32 -16.25 25.56 -24.87
C ASN A 32 -17.06 24.62 -23.97
N THR A 33 -16.45 23.58 -23.44
CA THR A 33 -17.12 22.68 -22.48
C THR A 33 -17.30 23.34 -21.11
N HIS A 34 -16.57 24.40 -20.80
CA HIS A 34 -16.60 25.12 -19.51
C HIS A 34 -16.44 24.21 -18.28
N GLY A 35 -15.76 23.08 -18.43
CA GLY A 35 -15.63 22.09 -17.37
C GLY A 35 -16.95 21.35 -17.04
N SER A 36 -17.85 21.24 -18.03
CA SER A 36 -19.11 20.49 -17.87
C SER A 36 -18.84 19.07 -17.38
N THR A 37 -19.61 18.63 -16.40
CA THR A 37 -19.60 17.23 -15.88
C THR A 37 -20.02 16.21 -16.92
N ASP A 38 -20.65 16.64 -18.05
CA ASP A 38 -21.07 15.76 -19.13
C ASP A 38 -19.88 15.05 -19.82
N TYR A 39 -18.68 15.62 -19.71
CA TYR A 39 -17.45 15.07 -20.27
C TYR A 39 -16.58 14.32 -19.25
N GLY A 40 -16.93 14.39 -17.97
CA GLY A 40 -16.27 13.65 -16.90
C GLY A 40 -16.77 12.20 -16.85
N TYR A 41 -15.86 11.23 -16.93
CA TYR A 41 -16.24 9.84 -16.69
C TYR A 41 -16.19 9.56 -15.18
N PRO A 42 -17.27 8.99 -14.58
CA PRO A 42 -17.37 8.88 -13.11
C PRO A 42 -16.22 8.13 -12.43
N THR A 43 -15.61 7.13 -13.11
CA THR A 43 -14.55 6.27 -12.56
C THR A 43 -13.20 6.48 -13.24
N ASP A 44 -12.86 7.71 -13.63
CA ASP A 44 -11.63 7.98 -14.40
C ASP A 44 -10.35 8.08 -13.55
N LEU A 45 -10.47 8.22 -12.22
CA LEU A 45 -9.34 8.52 -11.33
C LEU A 45 -8.18 7.52 -11.42
N THR A 46 -8.49 6.22 -11.55
CA THR A 46 -7.48 5.15 -11.61
C THR A 46 -7.48 4.38 -12.94
N ARG A 47 -8.14 4.92 -13.96
CA ARG A 47 -8.32 4.24 -15.24
C ARG A 47 -7.03 3.84 -15.93
N ASP A 48 -6.02 4.68 -15.88
CA ASP A 48 -4.73 4.45 -16.53
C ASP A 48 -3.71 3.75 -15.60
N LEU A 49 -4.15 3.32 -14.41
CA LEU A 49 -3.31 2.67 -13.43
C LEU A 49 -3.54 1.16 -13.43
N LEU A 50 -2.46 0.40 -13.51
CA LEU A 50 -2.48 -1.05 -13.34
C LEU A 50 -2.00 -1.40 -11.93
N PRO A 51 -2.71 -2.26 -11.19
CA PRO A 51 -2.24 -2.72 -9.90
C PRO A 51 -1.00 -3.59 -10.05
N ILE A 52 0.00 -3.34 -9.20
CA ILE A 52 1.23 -4.11 -9.10
C ILE A 52 1.39 -4.65 -7.67
N PRO A 53 1.97 -5.84 -7.47
CA PRO A 53 2.09 -6.48 -6.15
C PRO A 53 3.18 -5.82 -5.30
N VAL A 54 3.01 -4.55 -5.02
CA VAL A 54 3.95 -3.73 -4.24
C VAL A 54 3.27 -3.17 -3.00
N HIS A 55 4.00 -3.24 -1.89
CA HIS A 55 3.67 -2.57 -0.64
C HIS A 55 4.41 -1.24 -0.57
N SER A 56 3.68 -0.14 -0.50
CA SER A 56 4.23 1.19 -0.22
C SER A 56 4.63 1.25 1.26
N HIS A 57 5.88 0.90 1.53
CA HIS A 57 6.47 0.86 2.88
C HIS A 57 6.67 2.28 3.40
N ASN A 58 6.37 2.51 4.68
CA ASN A 58 6.39 3.85 5.29
C ASN A 58 5.62 4.87 4.43
N ASP A 59 4.45 4.50 3.94
CA ASP A 59 3.66 5.28 2.99
C ASP A 59 3.37 6.70 3.50
N TYR A 60 3.25 6.89 4.80
CA TYR A 60 3.06 8.18 5.47
C TYR A 60 4.23 9.17 5.28
N TRP A 61 5.38 8.73 4.74
CA TRP A 61 6.50 9.62 4.34
C TRP A 61 6.30 10.25 2.96
N ARG A 62 5.34 9.74 2.18
CA ARG A 62 5.04 10.28 0.86
C ARG A 62 4.50 11.71 0.96
N ASP A 63 4.69 12.49 -0.09
CA ASP A 63 4.15 13.86 -0.17
C ASP A 63 2.64 13.84 0.03
N GLU A 64 1.96 12.86 -0.59
CA GLU A 64 0.54 12.59 -0.44
C GLU A 64 0.35 11.11 -0.08
N PRO A 65 0.32 10.75 1.23
CA PRO A 65 0.13 9.39 1.69
C PRO A 65 -1.11 8.74 1.06
N PHE A 66 -1.05 7.43 0.82
CA PHE A 66 -2.00 6.64 0.08
C PHE A 66 -2.05 7.00 -1.42
N TYR A 67 -2.28 8.26 -1.79
CA TYR A 67 -2.41 8.66 -3.20
C TYR A 67 -1.11 8.48 -3.99
N THR A 68 0.04 8.74 -3.39
CA THR A 68 1.33 8.49 -4.04
C THR A 68 1.53 6.99 -4.31
N GLY A 69 1.25 6.13 -3.32
CA GLY A 69 1.28 4.67 -3.50
C GLY A 69 0.32 4.20 -4.59
N LEU A 70 -0.92 4.69 -4.54
CA LEU A 70 -1.96 4.41 -5.54
C LEU A 70 -1.51 4.81 -6.96
N SER A 71 -0.90 6.00 -7.11
CA SER A 71 -0.44 6.50 -8.42
C SER A 71 0.67 5.68 -9.06
N HIS A 72 1.41 4.90 -8.27
CA HIS A 72 2.41 3.95 -8.73
C HIS A 72 1.86 2.52 -8.90
N GLY A 73 0.58 2.31 -8.69
CA GLY A 73 -0.05 1.00 -8.81
C GLY A 73 0.09 0.10 -7.57
N CYS A 74 0.60 0.58 -6.44
CA CYS A 74 0.82 -0.24 -5.26
C CYS A 74 -0.48 -0.84 -4.71
N THR A 75 -0.58 -2.18 -4.68
CA THR A 75 -1.76 -2.86 -4.12
C THR A 75 -1.79 -2.89 -2.60
N SER A 76 -0.79 -2.32 -1.95
CA SER A 76 -0.68 -2.28 -0.49
C SER A 76 -0.12 -0.93 -0.02
N THR A 77 -0.63 -0.45 1.12
CA THR A 77 -0.20 0.78 1.80
C THR A 77 -0.08 0.54 3.30
N GLU A 78 0.68 1.39 3.99
CA GLU A 78 1.01 1.25 5.41
C GLU A 78 0.79 2.54 6.18
N ALA A 79 0.23 2.42 7.39
CA ALA A 79 0.08 3.50 8.35
C ALA A 79 0.61 3.08 9.72
N ASP A 80 1.65 3.77 10.22
CA ASP A 80 2.12 3.63 11.60
C ASP A 80 1.27 4.48 12.52
N VAL A 81 0.57 3.86 13.47
CA VAL A 81 -0.42 4.55 14.30
C VAL A 81 -0.01 4.63 15.77
N TRP A 82 -0.19 5.82 16.33
CA TRP A 82 0.07 6.18 17.72
C TRP A 82 -1.21 6.67 18.38
N LEU A 83 -1.65 6.04 19.44
CA LEU A 83 -2.85 6.44 20.18
C LEU A 83 -2.50 7.45 21.26
N PHE A 84 -3.01 8.69 21.12
CA PHE A 84 -2.96 9.72 22.16
C PHE A 84 -4.33 10.38 22.33
N ASN A 85 -4.82 10.42 23.53
CA ASN A 85 -6.10 11.06 23.88
C ASN A 85 -7.28 10.63 22.99
N GLY A 86 -7.32 9.35 22.59
CA GLY A 86 -8.39 8.80 21.76
C GLY A 86 -8.23 9.07 20.26
N THR A 87 -7.18 9.75 19.82
CA THR A 87 -6.88 10.01 18.40
C THR A 87 -5.71 9.14 17.94
N LEU A 88 -5.83 8.55 16.77
CA LEU A 88 -4.79 7.78 16.10
C LEU A 88 -3.98 8.69 15.19
N TYR A 89 -2.82 9.12 15.66
CA TYR A 89 -1.86 9.91 14.88
C TYR A 89 -0.98 9.01 14.04
N VAL A 90 -0.46 9.53 12.92
CA VAL A 90 0.34 8.76 11.97
C VAL A 90 1.73 9.36 11.81
N GLY A 91 2.74 8.52 12.00
CA GLY A 91 4.14 8.85 11.83
C GLY A 91 5.06 7.73 12.28
N HIS A 92 6.30 7.71 11.78
CA HIS A 92 7.29 6.69 12.13
C HIS A 92 7.72 6.76 13.59
N ASP A 93 8.00 7.97 14.05
CA ASP A 93 8.43 8.27 15.39
C ASP A 93 7.49 9.26 16.07
N GLU A 94 7.41 9.21 17.37
CA GLU A 94 6.60 10.11 18.18
C GLU A 94 6.91 11.60 17.91
N SER A 95 8.18 11.91 17.64
CA SER A 95 8.65 13.27 17.30
C SER A 95 8.15 13.79 15.95
N ALA A 96 7.67 12.92 15.07
CA ALA A 96 7.13 13.26 13.75
C ALA A 96 5.60 13.46 13.75
N LEU A 97 4.94 13.26 14.89
CA LEU A 97 3.48 13.38 14.97
C LEU A 97 3.04 14.83 14.92
N THR A 98 1.94 15.09 14.25
CA THR A 98 1.28 16.40 14.18
C THR A 98 -0.22 16.24 14.30
N GLU A 99 -0.92 17.27 14.81
CA GLU A 99 -2.37 17.22 15.05
C GLU A 99 -3.22 16.91 13.80
N SER A 100 -2.74 17.31 12.62
CA SER A 100 -3.46 17.12 11.34
C SER A 100 -3.25 15.76 10.70
N ARG A 101 -2.21 15.02 11.10
CA ARG A 101 -1.82 13.74 10.48
C ARG A 101 -2.38 12.57 11.28
N THR A 102 -3.62 12.21 11.01
CA THR A 102 -4.33 11.12 11.68
C THR A 102 -4.60 9.96 10.71
N LEU A 103 -4.92 8.78 11.26
CA LEU A 103 -5.37 7.64 10.45
C LEU A 103 -6.58 8.00 9.59
N GLU A 104 -7.49 8.79 10.13
CA GLU A 104 -8.68 9.25 9.42
C GLU A 104 -8.32 10.18 8.26
N SER A 105 -7.49 11.22 8.52
CA SER A 105 -7.18 12.25 7.53
C SER A 105 -6.30 11.76 6.39
N LEU A 106 -5.34 10.85 6.68
CA LEU A 106 -4.35 10.40 5.70
C LEU A 106 -4.75 9.12 4.96
N TYR A 107 -5.64 8.30 5.54
CA TYR A 107 -5.98 6.99 4.96
C TYR A 107 -7.47 6.74 4.86
N ILE A 108 -8.23 6.78 5.95
CA ILE A 108 -9.65 6.39 5.91
C ILE A 108 -10.44 7.27 4.94
N ASN A 109 -10.33 8.61 5.07
CA ASN A 109 -11.03 9.53 4.19
C ASN A 109 -10.56 9.47 2.73
N PRO A 110 -9.24 9.44 2.42
CA PRO A 110 -8.74 9.23 1.07
C PRO A 110 -9.20 7.92 0.43
N ILE A 111 -9.11 6.80 1.14
CA ILE A 111 -9.59 5.50 0.65
C ILE A 111 -11.09 5.56 0.35
N LEU A 112 -11.89 6.13 1.25
CA LEU A 112 -13.32 6.33 1.04
C LEU A 112 -13.64 7.21 -0.16
N ASP A 113 -12.86 8.28 -0.39
CA ASP A 113 -13.07 9.15 -1.55
C ASP A 113 -12.85 8.39 -2.85
N VAL A 114 -11.77 7.62 -2.96
CA VAL A 114 -11.51 6.77 -4.13
C VAL A 114 -12.61 5.73 -4.30
N LEU A 115 -12.97 5.01 -3.24
CA LEU A 115 -14.03 3.98 -3.30
C LEU A 115 -15.39 4.54 -3.68
N LYS A 116 -15.74 5.76 -3.24
CA LYS A 116 -16.97 6.44 -3.67
C LYS A 116 -16.96 6.74 -5.16
N ARG A 117 -15.82 7.13 -5.72
CA ARG A 117 -15.66 7.37 -7.16
C ARG A 117 -15.79 6.07 -7.96
N GLN A 118 -15.24 4.97 -7.45
CA GLN A 118 -15.34 3.64 -8.07
C GLN A 118 -16.72 2.99 -7.91
N ASN A 119 -17.52 3.44 -6.96
CA ASN A 119 -18.85 2.91 -6.65
C ASN A 119 -19.91 4.03 -6.65
N PRO A 120 -20.11 4.73 -7.77
CA PRO A 120 -21.03 5.84 -7.83
C PRO A 120 -22.47 5.37 -7.63
N GLU A 121 -23.22 6.11 -6.82
CA GLU A 121 -24.66 5.94 -6.69
C GLU A 121 -25.35 6.74 -7.81
N SER A 122 -26.23 6.09 -8.58
CA SER A 122 -26.95 6.73 -9.68
C SER A 122 -28.29 6.05 -9.95
N LEU A 123 -29.12 6.67 -10.78
CA LEU A 123 -30.39 6.08 -11.23
C LEU A 123 -30.18 4.77 -12.04
N PHE A 124 -28.99 4.52 -12.51
CA PHE A 124 -28.65 3.37 -13.33
C PHE A 124 -28.08 2.20 -12.54
N VAL A 125 -27.73 2.42 -11.26
CA VAL A 125 -27.15 1.41 -10.37
C VAL A 125 -28.23 0.96 -9.40
N SER A 126 -28.80 -0.21 -9.67
CA SER A 126 -29.91 -0.76 -8.84
C SER A 126 -29.46 -1.31 -7.49
N SER A 127 -28.18 -1.60 -7.33
CA SER A 127 -27.56 -2.09 -6.09
C SER A 127 -26.16 -1.48 -5.96
N PRO A 128 -25.73 -1.07 -4.77
CA PRO A 128 -24.38 -0.57 -4.56
C PRO A 128 -23.34 -1.58 -5.04
N THR A 129 -22.40 -1.14 -5.86
CA THR A 129 -21.23 -1.91 -6.25
C THR A 129 -20.20 -1.93 -5.13
N LYS A 130 -19.26 -2.86 -5.17
CA LYS A 130 -18.15 -2.99 -4.23
C LYS A 130 -16.83 -3.14 -4.97
N ASN A 131 -16.63 -2.28 -5.96
CA ASN A 131 -15.38 -2.22 -6.70
C ASN A 131 -14.26 -1.72 -5.78
N GLY A 132 -13.07 -2.27 -5.96
CA GLY A 132 -11.84 -1.80 -5.32
C GLY A 132 -11.39 -0.44 -5.86
N VAL A 133 -10.20 -0.04 -5.48
CA VAL A 133 -9.63 1.27 -5.86
C VAL A 133 -9.17 1.33 -7.32
N TRP A 134 -9.14 0.20 -8.02
CA TRP A 134 -8.65 0.07 -9.40
C TRP A 134 -9.79 -0.05 -10.40
N ASP A 135 -9.94 0.93 -11.30
CA ASP A 135 -10.95 0.87 -12.38
C ASP A 135 -10.71 -0.30 -13.34
N THR A 136 -9.44 -0.62 -13.59
CA THR A 136 -9.04 -1.69 -14.52
C THR A 136 -9.17 -3.10 -13.94
N VAL A 137 -9.11 -3.24 -12.62
CA VAL A 137 -9.20 -4.52 -11.90
C VAL A 137 -10.05 -4.33 -10.63
N PRO A 138 -11.39 -4.21 -10.78
CA PRO A 138 -12.27 -3.81 -9.68
C PRO A 138 -12.33 -4.82 -8.52
N ASP A 139 -11.96 -6.08 -8.75
CA ASP A 139 -11.92 -7.13 -7.72
C ASP A 139 -10.60 -7.15 -6.93
N GLN A 140 -9.60 -6.32 -7.31
CA GLN A 140 -8.35 -6.24 -6.59
C GLN A 140 -8.57 -5.53 -5.25
N THR A 141 -8.31 -6.24 -4.15
CA THR A 141 -8.33 -5.63 -2.82
C THR A 141 -7.11 -4.72 -2.62
N LEU A 142 -7.30 -3.63 -1.89
CA LEU A 142 -6.21 -2.85 -1.31
C LEU A 142 -5.83 -3.48 0.04
N TYR A 143 -4.59 -3.95 0.18
CA TYR A 143 -4.06 -4.36 1.47
C TYR A 143 -3.66 -3.13 2.29
N PHE A 144 -4.37 -2.88 3.36
CA PHE A 144 -4.11 -1.75 4.24
C PHE A 144 -3.48 -2.24 5.54
N PHE A 145 -2.16 -2.10 5.65
CA PHE A 145 -1.40 -2.42 6.85
C PHE A 145 -1.50 -1.27 7.85
N ILE A 146 -1.82 -1.61 9.09
CA ILE A 146 -1.86 -0.66 10.20
C ILE A 146 -0.89 -1.15 11.25
N ASP A 147 0.25 -0.47 11.35
CA ASP A 147 1.30 -0.77 12.31
C ASP A 147 1.03 -0.05 13.62
N VAL A 148 0.73 -0.82 14.65
CA VAL A 148 0.40 -0.34 15.99
C VAL A 148 1.69 -0.05 16.75
N LYS A 149 1.93 1.22 17.10
CA LYS A 149 3.17 1.68 17.76
C LYS A 149 3.03 1.90 19.27
N THR A 150 1.82 2.01 19.78
CA THR A 150 1.54 2.17 21.22
C THR A 150 0.88 0.93 21.81
N SER A 151 0.46 0.97 23.10
CA SER A 151 -0.19 -0.16 23.77
C SER A 151 -1.14 -0.93 22.86
N GLY A 152 -0.78 -2.16 22.51
CA GLY A 152 -1.46 -2.96 21.49
C GLY A 152 -2.97 -3.08 21.71
N PRO A 153 -3.46 -3.54 22.88
CA PRO A 153 -4.89 -3.76 23.10
C PRO A 153 -5.74 -2.50 23.03
N GLU A 154 -5.25 -1.36 23.51
CA GLU A 154 -5.97 -0.10 23.50
C GLU A 154 -5.96 0.53 22.11
N THR A 155 -4.79 0.58 21.50
CA THR A 155 -4.62 1.16 20.17
C THR A 155 -5.38 0.35 19.13
N PHE A 156 -5.32 -0.96 19.20
CA PHE A 156 -6.01 -1.82 18.24
C PHE A 156 -7.55 -1.71 18.35
N LYS A 157 -8.10 -1.50 19.56
CA LYS A 157 -9.53 -1.17 19.72
C LYS A 157 -9.89 0.15 19.04
N ALA A 158 -9.03 1.15 19.17
CA ALA A 158 -9.23 2.43 18.48
C ALA A 158 -9.13 2.27 16.96
N VAL A 159 -8.21 1.44 16.46
CA VAL A 159 -8.10 1.09 15.03
C VAL A 159 -9.41 0.45 14.55
N ILE A 160 -9.92 -0.57 15.23
CA ILE A 160 -11.17 -1.25 14.86
C ILE A 160 -12.33 -0.24 14.81
N ALA A 161 -12.39 0.70 15.74
CA ALA A 161 -13.42 1.75 15.75
C ALA A 161 -13.25 2.72 14.58
N ALA A 162 -12.01 3.09 14.23
CA ALA A 162 -11.73 3.99 13.10
C ALA A 162 -12.11 3.39 11.73
N LEU A 163 -12.26 2.07 11.63
CA LEU A 163 -12.68 1.39 10.39
C LEU A 163 -14.20 1.48 10.12
N GLU A 164 -15.00 2.03 11.06
CA GLU A 164 -16.48 2.08 10.95
C GLU A 164 -16.96 2.68 9.63
N PRO A 165 -16.41 3.78 9.10
CA PRO A 165 -16.89 4.36 7.84
C PRO A 165 -16.70 3.43 6.61
N LEU A 166 -15.69 2.56 6.62
CA LEU A 166 -15.50 1.53 5.59
C LEU A 166 -16.43 0.33 5.82
N ARG A 167 -16.64 -0.04 7.10
CA ARG A 167 -17.49 -1.16 7.51
C ARG A 167 -18.97 -0.91 7.18
N GLU A 168 -19.51 0.26 7.48
CA GLU A 168 -20.88 0.65 7.17
C GLU A 168 -21.21 0.56 5.68
N ARG A 169 -20.21 0.80 4.82
CA ARG A 169 -20.36 0.67 3.36
C ARG A 169 -20.12 -0.74 2.84
N GLY A 170 -19.69 -1.66 3.71
CA GLY A 170 -19.35 -3.03 3.36
C GLY A 170 -18.13 -3.14 2.44
N TYR A 171 -17.15 -2.25 2.61
CA TYR A 171 -15.92 -2.23 1.82
C TYR A 171 -14.80 -3.09 2.40
N LEU A 172 -14.95 -3.61 3.61
CA LEU A 172 -13.93 -4.43 4.24
C LEU A 172 -14.05 -5.91 3.84
N THR A 173 -12.91 -6.56 3.63
CA THR A 173 -12.83 -8.03 3.57
C THR A 173 -13.26 -8.58 4.92
N THR A 174 -14.15 -9.58 4.92
CA THR A 174 -14.73 -10.14 6.14
C THR A 174 -14.45 -11.62 6.28
N VAL A 175 -14.39 -12.07 7.53
CA VAL A 175 -14.40 -13.49 7.90
C VAL A 175 -15.69 -13.78 8.65
N LYS A 176 -16.34 -14.90 8.31
CA LYS A 176 -17.50 -15.44 9.02
C LYS A 176 -17.25 -16.87 9.48
N ASP A 177 -17.73 -17.19 10.70
CA ASP A 177 -17.58 -18.50 11.33
C ASP A 177 -16.11 -18.95 11.47
N GLY A 178 -15.15 -18.02 11.44
CA GLY A 178 -13.72 -18.28 11.51
C GLY A 178 -13.12 -18.99 10.30
N LYS A 179 -13.82 -19.05 9.16
CA LYS A 179 -13.37 -19.79 7.96
C LYS A 179 -13.84 -19.23 6.62
N ASN A 180 -14.99 -18.58 6.58
CA ASN A 180 -15.56 -18.10 5.32
C ASN A 180 -15.09 -16.65 5.08
N VAL A 181 -14.12 -16.48 4.17
CA VAL A 181 -13.62 -15.18 3.76
C VAL A 181 -14.46 -14.66 2.60
N THR A 182 -14.91 -13.41 2.72
CA THR A 182 -15.53 -12.66 1.63
C THR A 182 -14.66 -11.45 1.33
N ASN A 183 -14.03 -11.45 0.17
CA ASN A 183 -13.18 -10.35 -0.25
C ASN A 183 -13.97 -9.06 -0.42
N GLY A 184 -13.42 -7.98 0.09
CA GLY A 184 -13.91 -6.62 -0.09
C GLY A 184 -12.85 -5.73 -0.75
N PRO A 185 -13.23 -4.51 -1.10
CA PRO A 185 -12.32 -3.48 -1.62
C PRO A 185 -11.05 -3.26 -0.80
N VAL A 186 -11.13 -3.44 0.52
CA VAL A 186 -10.01 -3.21 1.45
C VAL A 186 -9.85 -4.41 2.38
N THR A 187 -8.63 -4.92 2.48
CA THR A 187 -8.23 -5.94 3.45
C THR A 187 -7.32 -5.29 4.48
N VAL A 188 -7.82 -5.11 5.70
CA VAL A 188 -7.07 -4.47 6.80
C VAL A 188 -6.23 -5.50 7.54
N ILE A 189 -4.93 -5.24 7.66
CA ILE A 189 -3.96 -6.13 8.31
C ILE A 189 -3.26 -5.36 9.43
N GLY A 190 -3.45 -5.81 10.67
CA GLY A 190 -2.75 -5.25 11.83
C GLY A 190 -1.37 -5.85 11.99
N THR A 191 -0.36 -5.00 12.13
CA THR A 191 1.04 -5.36 12.37
C THR A 191 1.60 -4.60 13.59
N GLY A 192 2.88 -4.69 13.87
CA GLY A 192 3.51 -4.09 15.06
C GLY A 192 2.97 -4.69 16.36
N GLU A 193 2.56 -3.85 17.29
CA GLU A 193 2.00 -4.27 18.59
C GLU A 193 0.54 -4.77 18.50
N THR A 194 0.03 -5.09 17.29
CA THR A 194 -1.31 -5.67 17.12
C THR A 194 -1.41 -6.99 17.91
N PRO A 195 -2.36 -7.13 18.86
CA PRO A 195 -2.45 -8.32 19.69
C PRO A 195 -3.02 -9.51 18.92
N PHE A 196 -2.24 -10.59 18.81
CA PHE A 196 -2.66 -11.82 18.14
C PHE A 196 -3.95 -12.42 18.73
N ASP A 197 -4.09 -12.38 20.04
CA ASP A 197 -5.24 -12.89 20.80
C ASP A 197 -6.51 -12.03 20.64
N MET A 198 -6.41 -10.84 20.08
CA MET A 198 -7.56 -10.02 19.69
C MET A 198 -8.01 -10.24 18.25
N VAL A 199 -7.25 -10.99 17.46
CA VAL A 199 -7.58 -11.30 16.06
C VAL A 199 -7.91 -12.78 15.87
N ALA A 200 -6.99 -13.68 16.22
CA ALA A 200 -7.09 -15.11 15.92
C ALA A 200 -8.36 -15.80 16.46
N PRO A 201 -8.81 -15.55 17.71
CA PRO A 201 -9.99 -16.23 18.26
C PRO A 201 -11.32 -15.64 17.78
N ILE A 202 -11.31 -14.48 17.12
CA ILE A 202 -12.53 -13.79 16.67
C ILE A 202 -13.02 -14.41 15.38
N LYS A 203 -14.15 -15.09 15.42
CA LYS A 203 -14.70 -15.83 14.29
C LYS A 203 -15.35 -14.95 13.23
N ASP A 204 -15.98 -13.87 13.67
CA ASP A 204 -16.61 -12.88 12.80
C ASP A 204 -15.86 -11.56 12.92
N ARG A 205 -15.13 -11.18 11.89
CA ARG A 205 -14.27 -9.98 11.88
C ARG A 205 -14.06 -9.44 10.48
N ASP A 206 -13.54 -8.24 10.40
CA ASP A 206 -13.18 -7.53 9.15
C ASP A 206 -11.77 -6.94 9.20
N TYR A 207 -10.91 -7.57 9.97
CA TYR A 207 -9.49 -7.26 10.12
C TYR A 207 -8.68 -8.55 10.27
N PHE A 208 -7.41 -8.49 9.94
CA PHE A 208 -6.49 -9.62 9.87
C PHE A 208 -5.21 -9.32 10.65
N PHE A 209 -4.39 -10.34 10.84
CA PHE A 209 -3.12 -10.26 11.55
C PHE A 209 -1.96 -10.44 10.57
N ASP A 210 -0.88 -9.67 10.72
CA ASP A 210 0.38 -9.88 10.03
C ASP A 210 1.23 -10.87 10.84
N ALA A 211 1.15 -12.16 10.51
CA ALA A 211 1.88 -13.18 11.24
C ALA A 211 3.40 -13.08 10.98
N PRO A 212 4.25 -13.42 11.94
CA PRO A 212 5.70 -13.43 11.75
C PRO A 212 6.08 -14.58 10.83
N LEU A 213 6.43 -14.25 9.58
CA LEU A 213 6.71 -15.23 8.51
C LEU A 213 7.82 -16.23 8.90
N ALA A 214 8.89 -15.75 9.52
CA ALA A 214 9.99 -16.60 9.94
C ALA A 214 9.61 -17.58 11.07
N ASP A 215 8.60 -17.23 11.86
CA ASP A 215 8.19 -17.98 13.06
C ASP A 215 6.85 -18.71 12.87
N LEU A 216 6.37 -18.89 11.64
CA LEU A 216 5.11 -19.61 11.38
C LEU A 216 5.10 -21.04 11.95
N ASN A 217 6.26 -21.66 12.12
CA ASN A 217 6.39 -22.98 12.73
C ASN A 217 6.46 -22.95 14.27
N ASP A 218 6.45 -21.79 14.90
CA ASP A 218 6.29 -21.70 16.36
C ASP A 218 4.92 -22.23 16.77
N PRO A 219 4.82 -23.03 17.86
CA PRO A 219 3.56 -23.56 18.37
C PRO A 219 2.46 -22.50 18.56
N LYS A 220 2.84 -21.26 18.88
CA LYS A 220 1.90 -20.12 19.01
C LYS A 220 1.14 -19.82 17.72
N TYR A 221 1.77 -20.07 16.57
CA TYR A 221 1.22 -19.75 15.24
C TYR A 221 0.86 -21.01 14.43
N ALA A 222 0.83 -22.19 15.07
CA ALA A 222 0.58 -23.47 14.39
C ALA A 222 -0.74 -23.51 13.62
N ASP A 223 -1.78 -22.87 14.15
CA ASP A 223 -3.13 -22.82 13.57
C ASP A 223 -3.37 -21.60 12.65
N VAL A 224 -2.34 -20.77 12.42
CA VAL A 224 -2.46 -19.61 11.55
C VAL A 224 -2.51 -20.05 10.09
N THR A 225 -3.56 -19.61 9.41
CA THR A 225 -3.79 -19.81 7.98
C THR A 225 -4.11 -18.47 7.32
N GLY A 226 -4.23 -18.45 6.00
CA GLY A 226 -4.63 -17.24 5.25
C GLY A 226 -5.96 -16.63 5.70
N VAL A 227 -6.79 -17.37 6.43
CA VAL A 227 -8.01 -16.84 7.06
C VAL A 227 -7.68 -15.87 8.21
N ILE A 228 -6.59 -16.09 8.95
CA ILE A 228 -6.14 -15.21 10.04
C ILE A 228 -5.13 -14.19 9.52
N SER A 229 -4.21 -14.64 8.67
CA SER A 229 -3.09 -13.86 8.16
C SER A 229 -3.01 -14.04 6.62
N PRO A 230 -3.68 -13.19 5.84
CA PRO A 230 -3.58 -13.28 4.39
C PRO A 230 -2.16 -12.97 3.87
N VAL A 231 -1.40 -12.20 4.62
CA VAL A 231 0.02 -11.91 4.40
C VAL A 231 0.76 -12.13 5.72
N ALA A 232 1.93 -12.74 5.68
CA ALA A 232 2.87 -12.85 6.79
C ALA A 232 4.17 -12.14 6.42
N SER A 233 4.71 -11.35 7.35
CA SER A 233 5.89 -10.52 7.13
C SER A 233 7.05 -10.90 8.05
N THR A 234 8.28 -10.64 7.57
CA THR A 234 9.48 -10.74 8.40
C THR A 234 10.57 -9.78 7.95
N ASP A 235 11.52 -9.50 8.84
CA ASP A 235 12.76 -8.80 8.51
C ASP A 235 13.64 -9.68 7.63
N PHE A 236 13.95 -9.20 6.43
CA PHE A 236 14.79 -9.94 5.48
C PHE A 236 16.20 -10.19 6.02
N GLN A 237 16.82 -9.17 6.65
CA GLN A 237 18.20 -9.30 7.11
C GLN A 237 18.33 -10.23 8.32
N GLU A 238 17.30 -10.34 9.15
CA GLU A 238 17.27 -11.26 10.29
C GLU A 238 16.92 -12.68 9.84
N ALA A 239 15.91 -12.83 9.00
CA ALA A 239 15.36 -14.14 8.64
C ALA A 239 16.11 -14.86 7.50
N VAL A 240 16.69 -14.10 6.56
CA VAL A 240 17.43 -14.61 5.41
C VAL A 240 18.91 -14.32 5.53
N GLY A 241 19.27 -13.23 6.18
CA GLY A 241 20.64 -12.80 6.43
C GLY A 241 21.07 -11.61 5.56
N LYS A 242 22.14 -10.96 6.00
CA LYS A 242 22.74 -9.84 5.27
C LYS A 242 23.36 -10.32 3.97
N ILE A 243 23.14 -9.57 2.91
CA ILE A 243 23.73 -9.89 1.60
C ILE A 243 25.15 -9.38 1.48
N THR A 244 25.97 -10.06 0.64
CA THR A 244 27.24 -9.54 0.17
C THR A 244 27.01 -8.85 -1.16
N VAL A 245 27.14 -7.52 -1.20
CA VAL A 245 26.66 -6.67 -2.30
C VAL A 245 27.31 -6.91 -3.67
N ASP A 246 28.51 -7.49 -3.69
CA ASP A 246 29.30 -7.71 -4.91
C ASP A 246 29.24 -9.15 -5.43
N THR A 247 28.39 -10.00 -4.84
CA THR A 247 28.24 -11.39 -5.27
C THR A 247 27.24 -11.54 -6.42
N ASP A 248 27.41 -12.62 -7.17
CA ASP A 248 26.46 -13.10 -8.17
C ASP A 248 26.46 -14.64 -8.15
N PRO A 249 25.37 -15.28 -7.73
CA PRO A 249 24.08 -14.72 -7.34
C PRO A 249 24.15 -13.85 -6.07
N ILE A 250 23.18 -12.95 -5.90
CA ILE A 250 23.14 -11.99 -4.78
C ILE A 250 22.84 -12.67 -3.44
N LEU A 251 22.12 -13.78 -3.45
CA LEU A 251 21.87 -14.65 -2.29
C LEU A 251 22.73 -15.90 -2.41
N SER A 252 23.33 -16.33 -1.29
CA SER A 252 23.95 -17.64 -1.20
C SER A 252 22.91 -18.76 -1.27
N ASP A 253 23.35 -20.00 -1.49
CA ASP A 253 22.47 -21.16 -1.53
C ASP A 253 21.69 -21.35 -0.21
N ASP A 254 22.35 -21.10 0.93
CA ASP A 254 21.70 -21.19 2.25
C ASP A 254 20.64 -20.09 2.44
N GLN A 255 20.94 -18.87 2.01
CA GLN A 255 19.98 -17.75 2.05
C GLN A 255 18.78 -18.02 1.14
N LEU A 256 19.03 -18.50 -0.07
CA LEU A 256 17.97 -18.83 -1.01
C LEU A 256 17.11 -20.00 -0.51
N LYS A 257 17.75 -20.99 0.15
CA LYS A 257 17.03 -22.10 0.79
C LYS A 257 16.14 -21.59 1.92
N ALA A 258 16.66 -20.76 2.83
CA ALA A 258 15.88 -20.20 3.94
C ALA A 258 14.67 -19.41 3.42
N LEU A 259 14.87 -18.56 2.41
CA LEU A 259 13.81 -17.81 1.74
C LEU A 259 12.71 -18.73 1.19
N ARG A 260 13.09 -19.77 0.45
CA ARG A 260 12.17 -20.74 -0.16
C ARG A 260 11.41 -21.56 0.87
N ASP A 261 12.07 -22.01 1.93
CA ASP A 261 11.43 -22.77 3.02
C ASP A 261 10.36 -21.94 3.73
N GLN A 262 10.62 -20.65 3.97
CA GLN A 262 9.66 -19.72 4.59
C GLN A 262 8.46 -19.46 3.66
N ILE A 263 8.71 -19.18 2.38
CA ILE A 263 7.64 -18.96 1.39
C ILE A 263 6.80 -20.22 1.21
N ALA A 264 7.42 -21.41 1.15
CA ALA A 264 6.72 -22.67 1.03
C ALA A 264 5.81 -22.92 2.25
N THR A 265 6.33 -22.71 3.47
CA THR A 265 5.57 -22.83 4.72
C THR A 265 4.34 -21.91 4.73
N ALA A 266 4.50 -20.67 4.28
CA ALA A 266 3.39 -19.72 4.19
C ALA A 266 2.35 -20.19 3.15
N ASN A 267 2.80 -20.55 1.95
CA ASN A 267 1.93 -20.99 0.85
C ASN A 267 1.12 -22.25 1.19
N GLU A 268 1.69 -23.22 1.90
CA GLU A 268 0.98 -24.42 2.38
C GLU A 268 -0.20 -24.08 3.29
N ARG A 269 -0.16 -22.91 3.94
CA ARG A 269 -1.22 -22.40 4.82
C ARG A 269 -2.14 -21.38 4.15
N GLY A 270 -1.95 -21.14 2.84
CA GLY A 270 -2.68 -20.13 2.08
C GLY A 270 -2.30 -18.68 2.47
N ILE A 271 -1.09 -18.48 2.97
CA ILE A 271 -0.54 -17.19 3.41
C ILE A 271 0.42 -16.67 2.36
N GLY A 272 0.34 -15.40 2.01
CA GLY A 272 1.31 -14.75 1.16
C GLY A 272 2.53 -14.24 1.96
N ALA A 273 3.73 -14.35 1.40
CA ALA A 273 4.95 -13.90 2.05
C ALA A 273 5.30 -12.45 1.70
N ARG A 274 5.75 -11.67 2.68
CA ARG A 274 6.32 -10.33 2.52
C ARG A 274 7.61 -10.21 3.34
N TYR A 275 8.63 -9.56 2.77
CA TYR A 275 9.90 -9.27 3.44
C TYR A 275 10.14 -7.77 3.46
N TRP A 276 10.30 -7.17 4.64
CA TRP A 276 10.76 -5.80 4.81
C TRP A 276 12.25 -5.76 5.18
N ASN A 277 12.84 -4.58 5.35
CA ASN A 277 14.29 -4.37 5.59
C ASN A 277 15.18 -5.02 4.52
N THR A 278 14.73 -5.03 3.27
CA THR A 278 15.56 -5.43 2.14
C THR A 278 16.63 -4.36 1.86
N PRO A 279 17.76 -4.71 1.23
CA PRO A 279 18.79 -3.72 0.94
C PRO A 279 18.25 -2.59 0.06
N TYR A 280 18.49 -1.35 0.46
CA TYR A 280 18.15 -0.16 -0.32
C TYR A 280 19.33 0.36 -1.16
N PHE A 281 20.55 0.01 -0.77
CA PHE A 281 21.79 0.40 -1.43
C PHE A 281 22.85 -0.72 -1.34
N PRO A 282 23.73 -0.87 -2.35
CA PRO A 282 23.73 -0.22 -3.67
C PRO A 282 22.51 -0.62 -4.52
N ILE A 283 22.11 0.26 -5.46
CA ILE A 283 20.92 0.05 -6.30
C ILE A 283 20.95 -1.32 -7.01
N ARG A 284 22.14 -1.76 -7.47
CA ARG A 284 22.30 -3.10 -8.08
C ARG A 284 21.86 -4.21 -7.14
N ALA A 285 22.29 -4.16 -5.88
CA ALA A 285 21.96 -5.18 -4.88
C ALA A 285 20.45 -5.17 -4.56
N ARG A 286 19.89 -3.99 -4.30
CA ARG A 286 18.44 -3.80 -4.14
C ARG A 286 17.66 -4.44 -5.28
N ASN A 287 18.01 -4.09 -6.50
CA ASN A 287 17.31 -4.55 -7.68
C ASN A 287 17.42 -6.07 -7.87
N LEU A 288 18.55 -6.68 -7.56
CA LEU A 288 18.72 -8.13 -7.62
C LEU A 288 17.91 -8.85 -6.54
N VAL A 289 17.85 -8.31 -5.32
CA VAL A 289 17.02 -8.87 -4.24
C VAL A 289 15.54 -8.76 -4.63
N TRP A 290 15.06 -7.63 -5.12
CA TRP A 290 13.68 -7.47 -5.58
C TRP A 290 13.30 -8.51 -6.64
N ARG A 291 14.15 -8.69 -7.66
CA ARG A 291 13.92 -9.71 -8.70
C ARG A 291 13.90 -11.13 -8.14
N THR A 292 14.76 -11.41 -7.17
CA THR A 292 14.76 -12.72 -6.51
C THR A 292 13.49 -12.94 -5.73
N LEU A 293 13.06 -11.99 -4.91
CA LEU A 293 11.82 -12.07 -4.13
C LEU A 293 10.60 -12.30 -5.04
N LEU A 294 10.46 -11.51 -6.11
CA LEU A 294 9.36 -11.67 -7.07
C LEU A 294 9.39 -13.05 -7.75
N ARG A 295 10.56 -13.52 -8.16
CA ARG A 295 10.72 -14.84 -8.79
C ARG A 295 10.40 -15.99 -7.84
N GLU A 296 10.75 -15.86 -6.57
CA GLU A 296 10.45 -16.87 -5.54
C GLU A 296 9.01 -16.80 -5.04
N GLY A 297 8.21 -15.81 -5.48
CA GLY A 297 6.77 -15.78 -5.29
C GLY A 297 6.27 -15.05 -4.05
N VAL A 298 6.95 -13.98 -3.62
CA VAL A 298 6.37 -13.08 -2.60
C VAL A 298 5.07 -12.46 -3.14
N ILE A 299 4.07 -12.33 -2.29
CA ILE A 299 2.78 -11.74 -2.70
C ILE A 299 2.86 -10.21 -2.77
N LEU A 300 3.70 -9.61 -1.93
CA LEU A 300 3.91 -8.16 -1.87
C LEU A 300 5.42 -7.87 -1.82
N LEU A 301 5.90 -7.11 -2.77
CA LEU A 301 7.25 -6.58 -2.74
C LEU A 301 7.28 -5.29 -1.92
N ASN A 302 8.03 -5.29 -0.82
CA ASN A 302 8.20 -4.11 0.04
C ASN A 302 9.13 -3.09 -0.62
N ALA A 303 8.69 -1.84 -0.77
CA ALA A 303 9.50 -0.83 -1.45
C ALA A 303 9.31 0.58 -0.86
N ASP A 304 10.45 1.28 -0.74
CA ASP A 304 10.50 2.72 -0.42
C ASP A 304 10.62 3.57 -1.69
N ASP A 305 11.31 3.08 -2.72
CA ASP A 305 11.48 3.76 -4.02
C ASP A 305 10.41 3.25 -5.00
N LEU A 306 9.21 3.89 -4.93
CA LEU A 306 8.05 3.47 -5.72
C LEU A 306 8.25 3.67 -7.20
N ALA A 307 8.94 4.74 -7.63
CA ALA A 307 9.22 5.00 -9.03
C ALA A 307 10.13 3.90 -9.63
N ALA A 308 11.17 3.51 -8.87
CA ALA A 308 12.06 2.43 -9.32
C ALA A 308 11.34 1.09 -9.37
N VAL A 309 10.55 0.73 -8.35
CA VAL A 309 9.87 -0.57 -8.33
C VAL A 309 8.79 -0.68 -9.39
N ALA A 310 8.03 0.39 -9.64
CA ALA A 310 7.01 0.42 -10.70
C ALA A 310 7.60 0.14 -12.10
N SER A 311 8.88 0.45 -12.31
CA SER A 311 9.55 0.16 -13.59
C SER A 311 9.85 -1.34 -13.83
N TYR A 312 9.57 -2.21 -12.86
CA TYR A 312 9.72 -3.67 -12.98
C TYR A 312 8.51 -4.35 -13.61
N PHE A 313 7.38 -3.69 -13.59
CA PHE A 313 6.09 -4.18 -14.06
C PHE A 313 5.62 -3.43 -15.31
#